data_38cc55af97ac1ced9c5b2944f155caa1
#
_entry.id   38cc55af97ac1ced9c5b2944f155caa1
#
_cell.length_a   1.000
_cell.length_b   1.000
_cell.length_c   1.000
_cell.angle_alpha   90.00
_cell.angle_beta   90.00
_cell.angle_gamma   90.00
#
_symmetry.space_group_name_H-M   'P 1'
#
loop_
_entity.id
_entity.type
_entity.pdbx_description
1 polymer ?
#
loop_
_entity_poly.entity_id
_entity_poly.type
_entity_poly.pdbx_seq_one_letter_code
_entity_poly.pdbx_strand_id
1 'polypeptide(L)'
;MSRELILDPVTRIEGHAGVYVNLDEERKKVVECHCYATMFRGFEIILKNREPSDSIFITQRICGVCSLVHAYTSALANDMTLRVSPPPLAMALRNLADCAEILYDHALHLFQLAGPEYSEEIVNRFNKSWIRKAKGYRCEYRDIHGCYTMYELMEALNPLKGRLYLFALQMEREARKLAALIGAKHPHVNSFIPGGVARTWTVADAERASSLAILLAGFSKLVVAVWEDISNFLYDYVEYESNGLRPANLITYGTIDDPELYDAKYSNMSKWALSRAFTPGVVLNGELITTDLKEIHLGVREYVEHSFYDDWDIEYKADEEGNELAREHPWNKETIYKPTTRDWNNKYSWSTAPRWFNKRDDAIHVVEAGPLARLYITALAGVAEVISSYAEVRAGNGVIRISLPETKSEMLPPNLFDEIEFTWRLPKIKLEDGRPAVNSIERNRARAFCHAYYAAVALKQIDNIFKYFKEGKYSVWNPFTNPDFSMGVGLSEAARGALGHWMIVKNKKIYRYQVITPTAWNISPRDKMGNPGPMEEAIIGTPITEESDSNNWVGIDVLRVVRSYDPCLGCTVH
;
A
#
# COMPACT_ATOMS: atom_id res chain seq x y z
N MET A 1 -12.31 16.36 31.61
CA MET A 1 -13.48 16.69 30.74
C MET A 1 -13.32 15.98 29.42
N SER A 2 -14.40 15.62 28.73
CA SER A 2 -14.32 15.04 27.39
C SER A 2 -14.56 16.13 26.34
N ARG A 3 -13.86 16.06 25.22
CA ARG A 3 -13.99 16.99 24.12
C ARG A 3 -14.13 16.26 22.79
N GLU A 4 -15.12 16.60 22.01
CA GLU A 4 -15.30 16.12 20.65
C GLU A 4 -14.51 16.96 19.64
N LEU A 5 -13.85 16.32 18.70
CA LEU A 5 -13.18 16.94 17.58
C LEU A 5 -13.55 16.20 16.28
N ILE A 6 -13.97 16.94 15.27
CA ILE A 6 -14.29 16.40 13.94
C ILE A 6 -13.26 16.97 12.95
N LEU A 7 -12.50 16.08 12.34
CA LEU A 7 -11.53 16.38 11.28
C LEU A 7 -12.17 15.99 9.92
N ASP A 8 -12.92 16.90 9.30
CA ASP A 8 -13.65 16.66 8.05
C ASP A 8 -13.67 17.94 7.19
N PRO A 9 -13.03 17.93 6.01
CA PRO A 9 -12.21 16.83 5.47
C PRO A 9 -10.80 16.75 6.06
N VAL A 10 -10.25 15.54 6.15
CA VAL A 10 -8.81 15.35 6.36
C VAL A 10 -8.07 15.80 5.10
N THR A 11 -7.08 16.68 5.25
CA THR A 11 -6.27 17.20 4.13
C THR A 11 -4.98 16.40 3.90
N ARG A 12 -4.35 16.57 2.73
CA ARG A 12 -3.12 15.88 2.32
C ARG A 12 -3.26 14.35 2.33
N ILE A 13 -4.39 13.89 1.80
CA ILE A 13 -4.70 12.50 1.46
C ILE A 13 -5.37 12.48 0.08
N GLU A 14 -5.55 11.32 -0.50
CA GLU A 14 -6.39 11.21 -1.70
C GLU A 14 -7.87 11.07 -1.30
N GLY A 15 -8.73 11.91 -1.88
CA GLY A 15 -10.18 11.89 -1.66
C GLY A 15 -10.62 12.50 -0.33
N HIS A 16 -11.79 12.11 0.16
CA HIS A 16 -12.50 12.74 1.27
C HIS A 16 -12.76 11.77 2.43
N ALA A 17 -11.94 11.84 3.48
CA ALA A 17 -12.17 11.17 4.76
C ALA A 17 -12.58 12.15 5.83
N GLY A 18 -13.37 11.67 6.77
CA GLY A 18 -13.58 12.33 8.05
C GLY A 18 -13.14 11.43 9.20
N VAL A 19 -12.75 12.06 10.29
CA VAL A 19 -12.40 11.40 11.55
C VAL A 19 -13.10 12.14 12.69
N TYR A 20 -13.95 11.43 13.42
CA TYR A 20 -14.50 11.87 14.69
C TYR A 20 -13.68 11.29 15.82
N VAL A 21 -13.28 12.10 16.78
CA VAL A 21 -12.61 11.67 18.00
C VAL A 21 -13.21 12.31 19.24
N ASN A 22 -13.22 11.57 20.31
CA ASN A 22 -13.50 12.06 21.66
C ASN A 22 -12.19 12.03 22.46
N LEU A 23 -11.84 13.17 23.08
CA LEU A 23 -10.58 13.40 23.76
C LEU A 23 -10.83 13.47 25.28
N ASP A 24 -10.04 12.75 26.05
CA ASP A 24 -9.91 12.97 27.49
C ASP A 24 -8.86 14.07 27.74
N GLU A 25 -9.31 15.28 28.10
CA GLU A 25 -8.44 16.45 28.31
C GLU A 25 -7.51 16.28 29.52
N GLU A 26 -7.92 15.55 30.57
CA GLU A 26 -7.13 15.34 31.78
C GLU A 26 -5.99 14.35 31.51
N ARG A 27 -6.29 13.26 30.80
CA ARG A 27 -5.30 12.24 30.41
C ARG A 27 -4.52 12.59 29.16
N LYS A 28 -4.95 13.63 28.45
CA LYS A 28 -4.40 14.02 27.13
C LYS A 28 -4.30 12.85 26.16
N LYS A 29 -5.39 12.12 25.99
CA LYS A 29 -5.48 10.95 25.10
C LYS A 29 -6.81 10.90 24.34
N VAL A 30 -6.78 10.30 23.16
CA VAL A 30 -7.99 9.93 22.42
C VAL A 30 -8.64 8.72 23.11
N VAL A 31 -9.94 8.80 23.42
CA VAL A 31 -10.68 7.72 24.08
C VAL A 31 -11.68 7.04 23.17
N GLU A 32 -12.11 7.69 22.09
CA GLU A 32 -13.04 7.15 21.10
C GLU A 32 -12.69 7.68 19.71
N CYS A 33 -12.89 6.85 18.68
CA CYS A 33 -12.66 7.24 17.29
C CYS A 33 -13.65 6.54 16.35
N HIS A 34 -14.12 7.30 15.34
CA HIS A 34 -14.81 6.78 14.16
C HIS A 34 -14.18 7.38 12.91
N CYS A 35 -13.70 6.51 12.03
CA CYS A 35 -13.17 6.89 10.73
C CYS A 35 -14.21 6.62 9.65
N TYR A 36 -14.39 7.56 8.72
CA TYR A 36 -15.47 7.43 7.74
C TYR A 36 -15.13 7.98 6.36
N ALA A 37 -15.65 7.28 5.37
CA ALA A 37 -15.70 7.74 3.98
C ALA A 37 -17.03 8.47 3.71
N THR A 38 -16.99 9.51 2.89
CA THR A 38 -18.09 10.48 2.76
C THR A 38 -18.90 10.38 1.47
N MET A 39 -18.48 9.53 0.50
CA MET A 39 -19.15 9.41 -0.81
C MET A 39 -19.25 7.97 -1.30
N PHE A 40 -20.06 7.77 -2.34
CA PHE A 40 -20.24 6.52 -3.07
C PHE A 40 -20.12 6.76 -4.57
N ARG A 41 -19.49 5.85 -5.33
CA ARG A 41 -19.30 5.99 -6.79
C ARG A 41 -19.81 4.81 -7.62
N GLY A 42 -19.85 3.60 -7.08
CA GLY A 42 -20.52 2.42 -7.66
C GLY A 42 -19.82 1.77 -8.85
N PHE A 43 -18.48 1.65 -8.83
CA PHE A 43 -17.72 1.02 -9.92
C PHE A 43 -18.12 -0.44 -10.17
N GLU A 44 -18.44 -1.21 -9.13
CA GLU A 44 -18.88 -2.60 -9.26
C GLU A 44 -20.23 -2.68 -10.00
N ILE A 45 -21.12 -1.70 -9.79
CA ILE A 45 -22.39 -1.61 -10.50
C ILE A 45 -22.16 -1.24 -11.97
N ILE A 46 -21.25 -0.30 -12.23
CA ILE A 46 -20.88 0.13 -13.60
C ILE A 46 -20.30 -1.04 -14.41
N LEU A 47 -19.60 -1.96 -13.76
CA LEU A 47 -18.94 -3.10 -14.40
C LEU A 47 -19.89 -4.24 -14.80
N LYS A 48 -21.08 -4.33 -14.18
CA LYS A 48 -22.06 -5.36 -14.55
C LYS A 48 -22.42 -5.31 -16.05
N ASN A 49 -22.48 -6.49 -16.67
CA ASN A 49 -22.78 -6.70 -18.09
C ASN A 49 -21.75 -6.14 -19.09
N ARG A 50 -20.59 -5.67 -18.63
CA ARG A 50 -19.46 -5.27 -19.49
C ARG A 50 -18.66 -6.47 -19.97
N GLU A 51 -17.82 -6.26 -20.98
CA GLU A 51 -16.80 -7.24 -21.35
C GLU A 51 -15.78 -7.36 -20.20
N PRO A 52 -15.24 -8.56 -19.91
CA PRO A 52 -14.20 -8.71 -18.90
C PRO A 52 -13.02 -7.75 -19.08
N SER A 53 -12.54 -7.59 -20.31
CA SER A 53 -11.43 -6.68 -20.65
C SER A 53 -11.70 -5.20 -20.36
N ASP A 54 -12.97 -4.75 -20.37
CA ASP A 54 -13.32 -3.37 -20.01
C ASP A 54 -12.96 -3.04 -18.57
N SER A 55 -12.95 -4.05 -17.69
CA SER A 55 -12.65 -3.85 -16.28
C SER A 55 -11.28 -3.23 -16.05
N ILE A 56 -10.27 -3.55 -16.86
CA ILE A 56 -8.92 -2.99 -16.75
C ILE A 56 -8.97 -1.47 -16.93
N PHE A 57 -9.74 -0.98 -17.90
CA PHE A 57 -9.86 0.45 -18.20
C PHE A 57 -10.81 1.18 -17.26
N ILE A 58 -11.86 0.52 -16.78
CA ILE A 58 -12.83 1.13 -15.87
C ILE A 58 -12.25 1.23 -14.47
N THR A 59 -11.69 0.14 -13.92
CA THR A 59 -11.20 0.11 -12.53
C THR A 59 -10.05 1.07 -12.27
N GLN A 60 -9.19 1.34 -13.25
CA GLN A 60 -8.12 2.33 -13.05
C GLN A 60 -8.65 3.77 -12.82
N ARG A 61 -9.95 4.06 -13.15
CA ARG A 61 -10.60 5.34 -12.82
C ARG A 61 -11.10 5.40 -11.38
N ILE A 62 -11.00 4.31 -10.64
CA ILE A 62 -11.23 4.32 -9.19
C ILE A 62 -10.32 5.37 -8.53
N CYS A 63 -9.06 5.48 -8.97
CA CYS A 63 -8.12 6.45 -8.42
C CYS A 63 -7.26 7.12 -9.51
N GLY A 64 -6.88 8.38 -9.29
CA GLY A 64 -5.95 9.11 -10.15
C GLY A 64 -4.49 9.02 -9.67
N VAL A 65 -4.27 8.66 -8.40
CA VAL A 65 -2.94 8.52 -7.80
C VAL A 65 -2.40 7.11 -8.03
N CYS A 66 -3.17 6.06 -7.70
CA CYS A 66 -2.78 4.65 -7.82
C CYS A 66 -3.51 3.94 -8.98
N SER A 67 -3.66 4.60 -10.11
CA SER A 67 -4.45 4.11 -11.25
C SER A 67 -3.86 2.87 -11.91
N LEU A 68 -2.54 2.81 -12.03
CA LEU A 68 -1.84 1.73 -12.71
C LEU A 68 -1.99 0.41 -11.95
N VAL A 69 -1.89 0.42 -10.63
CA VAL A 69 -2.05 -0.80 -9.84
C VAL A 69 -3.47 -1.36 -9.90
N HIS A 70 -4.51 -0.50 -10.06
CA HIS A 70 -5.87 -0.98 -10.35
C HIS A 70 -5.93 -1.68 -11.71
N ALA A 71 -5.28 -1.12 -12.74
CA ALA A 71 -5.17 -1.77 -14.04
C ALA A 71 -4.38 -3.08 -13.97
N TYR A 72 -3.28 -3.10 -13.21
CA TYR A 72 -2.45 -4.29 -12.99
C TYR A 72 -3.25 -5.41 -12.31
N THR A 73 -3.91 -5.11 -11.19
CA THR A 73 -4.69 -6.09 -10.43
C THR A 73 -5.90 -6.58 -11.22
N SER A 74 -6.58 -5.69 -11.96
CA SER A 74 -7.66 -6.07 -12.86
C SER A 74 -7.15 -6.93 -14.03
N ALA A 75 -5.93 -6.69 -14.54
CA ALA A 75 -5.33 -7.53 -15.55
C ALA A 75 -5.04 -8.95 -15.03
N LEU A 76 -4.54 -9.09 -13.78
CA LEU A 76 -4.38 -10.40 -13.13
C LEU A 76 -5.72 -11.12 -12.95
N ALA A 77 -6.78 -10.40 -12.54
CA ALA A 77 -8.14 -10.97 -12.46
C ALA A 77 -8.65 -11.44 -13.83
N ASN A 78 -8.39 -10.65 -14.89
CA ASN A 78 -8.74 -11.03 -16.27
C ASN A 78 -7.94 -12.24 -16.73
N ASP A 79 -6.64 -12.28 -16.52
CA ASP A 79 -5.78 -13.39 -16.93
C ASP A 79 -6.30 -14.71 -16.35
N MET A 80 -6.65 -14.72 -15.06
CA MET A 80 -7.23 -15.90 -14.38
C MET A 80 -8.62 -16.24 -14.94
N THR A 81 -9.52 -15.26 -15.01
CA THR A 81 -10.90 -15.44 -15.48
C THR A 81 -10.96 -15.91 -16.92
N LEU A 82 -10.12 -15.36 -17.78
CA LEU A 82 -10.04 -15.69 -19.22
C LEU A 82 -9.10 -16.88 -19.51
N ARG A 83 -8.49 -17.45 -18.44
CA ARG A 83 -7.60 -18.62 -18.52
C ARG A 83 -6.44 -18.41 -19.50
N VAL A 84 -5.83 -17.23 -19.46
CA VAL A 84 -4.71 -16.84 -20.31
C VAL A 84 -3.51 -16.41 -19.47
N SER A 85 -2.35 -16.99 -19.72
CA SER A 85 -1.11 -16.56 -19.07
C SER A 85 -0.38 -15.56 -19.97
N PRO A 86 0.05 -14.39 -19.44
CA PRO A 86 0.88 -13.48 -20.21
C PRO A 86 2.25 -14.11 -20.52
N PRO A 87 2.90 -13.77 -21.65
CA PRO A 87 4.29 -14.14 -21.89
C PRO A 87 5.22 -13.55 -20.82
N PRO A 88 6.38 -14.19 -20.52
CA PRO A 88 7.31 -13.70 -19.49
C PRO A 88 7.75 -12.24 -19.67
N LEU A 89 8.02 -11.81 -20.90
CA LEU A 89 8.34 -10.41 -21.20
C LEU A 89 7.21 -9.46 -20.82
N ALA A 90 5.95 -9.83 -21.13
CA ALA A 90 4.79 -9.00 -20.78
C ALA A 90 4.61 -8.89 -19.26
N MET A 91 4.85 -9.99 -18.52
CA MET A 91 4.78 -9.99 -17.07
C MET A 91 5.88 -9.12 -16.47
N ALA A 92 7.12 -9.21 -16.96
CA ALA A 92 8.22 -8.34 -16.52
C ALA A 92 7.92 -6.85 -16.79
N LEU A 93 7.28 -6.52 -17.91
CA LEU A 93 6.87 -5.15 -18.24
C LEU A 93 5.77 -4.64 -17.29
N ARG A 94 4.75 -5.47 -17.00
CA ARG A 94 3.71 -5.11 -16.03
C ARG A 94 4.30 -4.90 -14.63
N ASN A 95 5.20 -5.77 -14.19
CA ASN A 95 5.92 -5.67 -12.92
C ASN A 95 6.75 -4.39 -12.84
N LEU A 96 7.49 -4.04 -13.89
CA LEU A 96 8.29 -2.82 -13.94
C LEU A 96 7.40 -1.55 -13.87
N ALA A 97 6.22 -1.60 -14.51
CA ALA A 97 5.27 -0.49 -14.46
C ALA A 97 4.69 -0.32 -13.04
N ASP A 98 4.36 -1.43 -12.36
CA ASP A 98 3.91 -1.42 -10.96
C ASP A 98 5.00 -0.84 -10.04
N CYS A 99 6.25 -1.28 -10.18
CA CYS A 99 7.37 -0.70 -9.46
C CYS A 99 7.47 0.82 -9.67
N ALA A 100 7.29 1.30 -10.90
CA ALA A 100 7.36 2.73 -11.22
C ALA A 100 6.24 3.53 -10.55
N GLU A 101 5.01 2.99 -10.47
CA GLU A 101 3.92 3.65 -9.74
C GLU A 101 4.20 3.71 -8.24
N ILE A 102 4.69 2.62 -7.64
CA ILE A 102 5.01 2.59 -6.21
C ILE A 102 6.16 3.56 -5.87
N LEU A 103 7.19 3.64 -6.70
CA LEU A 103 8.30 4.58 -6.53
C LEU A 103 7.81 6.04 -6.57
N TYR A 104 6.88 6.37 -7.47
CA TYR A 104 6.24 7.67 -7.51
C TYR A 104 5.38 7.94 -6.27
N ASP A 105 4.48 7.00 -5.93
CA ASP A 105 3.46 7.20 -4.89
C ASP A 105 4.09 7.26 -3.48
N HIS A 106 5.08 6.40 -3.18
CA HIS A 106 5.79 6.45 -1.91
C HIS A 106 6.59 7.75 -1.74
N ALA A 107 7.21 8.28 -2.80
CA ALA A 107 7.89 9.57 -2.75
C ALA A 107 6.89 10.71 -2.48
N LEU A 108 5.77 10.75 -3.22
CA LEU A 108 4.67 11.69 -3.00
C LEU A 108 4.20 11.67 -1.54
N HIS A 109 3.95 10.48 -1.01
CA HIS A 109 3.49 10.36 0.37
C HIS A 109 4.53 10.88 1.37
N LEU A 110 5.76 10.38 1.27
CA LEU A 110 6.80 10.64 2.25
C LEU A 110 7.29 12.10 2.28
N PHE A 111 7.19 12.82 1.16
CA PHE A 111 7.70 14.20 1.09
C PHE A 111 6.59 15.27 0.98
N GLN A 112 5.44 14.98 0.36
CA GLN A 112 4.38 15.96 0.14
C GLN A 112 3.15 15.77 1.04
N LEU A 113 2.83 14.51 1.45
CA LEU A 113 1.64 14.25 2.26
C LEU A 113 1.96 14.10 3.75
N ALA A 114 2.83 13.17 4.13
CA ALA A 114 3.23 12.96 5.52
C ALA A 114 4.42 13.83 5.95
N GLY A 115 5.42 14.01 5.09
CA GLY A 115 6.63 14.78 5.40
C GLY A 115 6.40 16.16 6.01
N PRO A 116 5.42 16.96 5.51
CA PRO A 116 5.08 18.25 6.10
C PRO A 116 4.75 18.22 7.59
N GLU A 117 4.24 17.10 8.13
CA GLU A 117 3.98 16.95 9.57
C GLU A 117 5.23 17.05 10.45
N TYR A 118 6.38 16.78 9.86
CA TYR A 118 7.70 16.78 10.48
C TYR A 118 8.57 17.93 9.98
N SER A 119 8.00 18.87 9.20
CA SER A 119 8.68 20.07 8.74
C SER A 119 8.83 21.10 9.86
N GLU A 120 9.82 22.00 9.73
CA GLU A 120 10.06 23.07 10.70
C GLU A 120 8.80 23.94 10.91
N GLU A 121 8.07 24.29 9.86
CA GLU A 121 6.88 25.13 9.94
C GLU A 121 5.76 24.51 10.79
N ILE A 122 5.49 23.22 10.60
CA ILE A 122 4.42 22.52 11.32
C ILE A 122 4.86 22.22 12.75
N VAL A 123 6.08 21.70 12.93
CA VAL A 123 6.61 21.40 14.26
C VAL A 123 6.75 22.65 15.11
N ASN A 124 7.22 23.77 14.55
CA ASN A 124 7.31 25.05 15.28
C ASN A 124 5.93 25.59 15.68
N ARG A 125 4.89 25.28 14.94
CA ARG A 125 3.52 25.70 15.26
C ARG A 125 2.90 24.90 16.39
N PHE A 126 3.09 23.58 16.42
CA PHE A 126 2.34 22.67 17.29
C PHE A 126 3.19 22.01 18.38
N ASN A 127 4.50 21.85 18.18
CA ASN A 127 5.42 21.13 19.04
C ASN A 127 6.76 21.89 19.20
N LYS A 128 6.73 23.11 19.69
CA LYS A 128 7.91 24.00 19.80
C LYS A 128 9.09 23.38 20.57
N SER A 129 8.81 22.54 21.55
CA SER A 129 9.85 21.84 22.31
C SER A 129 10.68 20.92 21.43
N TRP A 130 10.08 20.33 20.37
CA TRP A 130 10.78 19.48 19.42
C TRP A 130 11.81 20.25 18.61
N ILE A 131 11.56 21.52 18.28
CA ILE A 131 12.54 22.40 17.58
C ILE A 131 13.83 22.55 18.38
N ARG A 132 13.73 22.72 19.71
CA ARG A 132 14.92 22.80 20.59
C ARG A 132 15.69 21.49 20.60
N LYS A 133 14.99 20.37 20.69
CA LYS A 133 15.58 19.02 20.62
C LYS A 133 16.24 18.77 19.25
N ALA A 134 15.58 19.15 18.15
CA ALA A 134 16.06 18.98 16.79
C ALA A 134 17.37 19.74 16.48
N LYS A 135 17.56 20.93 17.07
CA LYS A 135 18.81 21.68 16.95
C LYS A 135 20.00 20.98 17.61
N GLY A 136 19.76 20.15 18.62
CA GLY A 136 20.78 19.37 19.31
C GLY A 136 21.03 17.99 18.72
N TYR A 137 20.07 17.45 17.96
CA TYR A 137 20.16 16.11 17.36
C TYR A 137 21.04 16.13 16.12
N ARG A 138 22.04 15.24 16.06
CA ARG A 138 22.95 15.03 14.93
C ARG A 138 22.42 13.89 14.07
N CYS A 139 22.10 14.17 12.82
CA CYS A 139 21.62 13.16 11.89
C CYS A 139 22.70 12.09 11.65
N GLU A 140 22.30 10.82 11.69
CA GLU A 140 23.17 9.69 11.42
C GLU A 140 23.51 9.61 9.92
N TYR A 141 22.50 9.81 9.06
CA TYR A 141 22.61 9.72 7.61
C TYR A 141 22.88 11.07 6.92
N ARG A 142 23.50 12.04 7.66
CA ARG A 142 23.80 13.38 7.15
C ARG A 142 24.63 13.39 5.86
N ASP A 143 25.52 12.41 5.70
CA ASP A 143 26.39 12.29 4.52
C ASP A 143 25.59 11.87 3.27
N ILE A 144 24.37 11.32 3.44
CA ILE A 144 23.45 10.91 2.35
C ILE A 144 22.48 12.03 2.03
N HIS A 145 21.79 12.61 3.01
CA HIS A 145 20.77 13.65 2.75
C HIS A 145 21.27 15.07 2.90
N GLY A 146 22.51 15.28 3.37
CA GLY A 146 23.16 16.57 3.43
C GLY A 146 22.59 17.54 4.48
N CYS A 147 21.90 17.05 5.53
CA CYS A 147 21.46 17.82 6.70
C CYS A 147 22.24 17.38 7.91
N TYR A 148 22.92 18.31 8.59
CA TYR A 148 23.77 17.98 9.73
C TYR A 148 22.96 17.76 11.02
N THR A 149 21.90 18.55 11.19
CA THR A 149 21.00 18.45 12.33
C THR A 149 19.58 18.10 11.89
N MET A 150 18.79 17.55 12.80
CA MET A 150 17.37 17.30 12.56
C MET A 150 16.61 18.60 12.25
N TYR A 151 17.03 19.73 12.82
CA TYR A 151 16.42 21.03 12.50
C TYR A 151 16.62 21.40 11.01
N GLU A 152 17.82 21.21 10.46
CA GLU A 152 18.08 21.42 9.02
C GLU A 152 17.28 20.45 8.14
N LEU A 153 17.08 19.20 8.62
CA LEU A 153 16.23 18.23 7.93
C LEU A 153 14.77 18.68 7.93
N MET A 154 14.26 19.17 9.06
CA MET A 154 12.91 19.75 9.18
C MET A 154 12.72 20.95 8.25
N GLU A 155 13.70 21.87 8.14
CA GLU A 155 13.65 22.99 7.18
C GLU A 155 13.64 22.50 5.73
N ALA A 156 14.41 21.45 5.42
CA ALA A 156 14.47 20.88 4.08
C ALA A 156 13.16 20.19 3.65
N LEU A 157 12.26 19.87 4.59
CA LEU A 157 10.92 19.31 4.36
C LEU A 157 9.82 20.38 4.30
N ASN A 158 10.10 21.66 4.54
CA ASN A 158 9.07 22.71 4.51
C ASN A 158 8.30 22.70 3.19
N PRO A 159 6.96 22.72 3.23
CA PRO A 159 6.13 22.65 2.04
C PRO A 159 6.46 23.75 1.02
N LEU A 160 6.50 23.39 -0.25
CA LEU A 160 6.71 24.26 -1.43
C LEU A 160 8.04 25.01 -1.50
N LYS A 161 8.91 24.95 -0.48
CA LYS A 161 10.20 25.66 -0.44
C LYS A 161 11.37 24.81 0.02
N GLY A 162 11.13 23.76 0.81
CA GLY A 162 12.17 22.87 1.31
C GLY A 162 12.87 22.12 0.16
N ARG A 163 14.23 22.05 0.22
CA ARG A 163 14.99 21.44 -0.87
C ARG A 163 14.65 19.97 -1.11
N LEU A 164 14.38 19.20 -0.04
CA LEU A 164 14.01 17.79 -0.16
C LEU A 164 12.59 17.64 -0.69
N TYR A 165 11.65 18.50 -0.25
CA TYR A 165 10.29 18.55 -0.80
C TYR A 165 10.31 18.78 -2.32
N LEU A 166 11.08 19.77 -2.80
CA LEU A 166 11.17 20.11 -4.22
C LEU A 166 11.92 19.04 -5.03
N PHE A 167 12.98 18.46 -4.45
CA PHE A 167 13.73 17.40 -5.12
C PHE A 167 12.89 16.13 -5.32
N ALA A 168 12.09 15.75 -4.31
CA ALA A 168 11.16 14.62 -4.44
C ALA A 168 10.16 14.83 -5.58
N LEU A 169 9.59 16.02 -5.77
CA LEU A 169 8.71 16.34 -6.91
C LEU A 169 9.39 16.10 -8.27
N GLN A 170 10.70 16.35 -8.38
CA GLN A 170 11.44 16.05 -9.61
C GLN A 170 11.55 14.54 -9.83
N MET A 171 11.87 13.78 -8.77
CA MET A 171 12.02 12.32 -8.85
C MET A 171 10.70 11.61 -9.10
N GLU A 172 9.61 12.08 -8.53
CA GLU A 172 8.27 11.61 -8.85
C GLU A 172 7.94 11.73 -10.34
N ARG A 173 8.33 12.85 -10.97
CA ARG A 173 8.16 13.03 -12.41
C ARG A 173 8.96 11.99 -13.20
N GLU A 174 10.17 11.64 -12.78
CA GLU A 174 10.98 10.62 -13.46
C GLU A 174 10.37 9.21 -13.28
N ALA A 175 9.82 8.88 -12.11
CA ALA A 175 9.09 7.63 -11.90
C ALA A 175 7.83 7.56 -12.79
N ARG A 176 7.08 8.66 -12.91
CA ARG A 176 5.93 8.73 -13.84
C ARG A 176 6.32 8.58 -15.30
N LYS A 177 7.52 9.06 -15.71
CA LYS A 177 8.05 8.82 -17.05
C LYS A 177 8.31 7.33 -17.30
N LEU A 178 8.87 6.63 -16.30
CA LEU A 178 9.07 5.18 -16.40
C LEU A 178 7.72 4.46 -16.53
N ALA A 179 6.74 4.79 -15.70
CA ALA A 179 5.38 4.23 -15.80
C ALA A 179 4.74 4.53 -17.16
N ALA A 180 4.87 5.75 -17.67
CA ALA A 180 4.32 6.15 -18.97
C ALA A 180 5.04 5.48 -20.16
N LEU A 181 6.33 5.20 -20.06
CA LEU A 181 7.08 4.47 -21.10
C LEU A 181 6.49 3.08 -21.34
N ILE A 182 6.04 2.41 -20.29
CA ILE A 182 5.44 1.07 -20.35
C ILE A 182 3.93 1.18 -20.63
N GLY A 183 3.25 2.02 -19.88
CA GLY A 183 1.80 2.18 -19.90
C GLY A 183 1.24 2.99 -21.07
N ALA A 184 2.09 3.56 -21.94
CA ALA A 184 1.80 4.53 -22.99
C ALA A 184 1.36 5.91 -22.48
N LYS A 185 0.88 6.00 -21.26
CA LYS A 185 0.64 7.23 -20.50
C LYS A 185 0.57 6.94 -19.00
N HIS A 186 0.65 7.98 -18.17
CA HIS A 186 0.38 7.94 -16.74
C HIS A 186 -0.29 9.27 -16.32
N PRO A 187 -1.31 9.27 -15.45
CA PRO A 187 -2.06 8.12 -14.96
C PRO A 187 -2.97 7.49 -16.02
N HIS A 188 -3.63 6.38 -15.67
CA HIS A 188 -4.59 5.65 -16.52
C HIS A 188 -3.94 5.05 -17.78
N VAL A 189 -3.16 4.01 -17.56
CA VAL A 189 -2.41 3.29 -18.61
C VAL A 189 -3.31 2.72 -19.71
N ASN A 190 -2.79 2.64 -20.94
CA ASN A 190 -3.53 2.11 -22.09
C ASN A 190 -2.95 0.80 -22.63
N SER A 191 -1.80 0.33 -22.11
CA SER A 191 -1.10 -0.83 -22.64
C SER A 191 -1.48 -2.15 -21.99
N PHE A 192 -2.12 -2.15 -20.81
CA PHE A 192 -2.50 -3.39 -20.14
C PHE A 192 -3.76 -3.97 -20.76
N ILE A 193 -3.66 -5.23 -21.16
CA ILE A 193 -4.75 -6.01 -21.76
C ILE A 193 -4.72 -7.43 -21.18
N PRO A 194 -5.82 -8.20 -21.22
CA PRO A 194 -5.78 -9.60 -20.81
C PRO A 194 -4.73 -10.38 -21.61
N GLY A 195 -3.96 -11.23 -20.94
CA GLY A 195 -2.90 -12.02 -21.58
C GLY A 195 -1.63 -11.25 -21.93
N GLY A 196 -1.45 -9.98 -21.45
CA GLY A 196 -0.20 -9.26 -21.65
C GLY A 196 -0.30 -7.75 -21.75
N VAL A 197 0.51 -7.18 -22.67
CA VAL A 197 0.53 -5.73 -22.95
C VAL A 197 0.38 -5.49 -24.46
N ALA A 198 -0.27 -4.38 -24.81
CA ALA A 198 -0.61 -4.03 -26.19
C ALA A 198 0.57 -3.46 -27.02
N ARG A 199 1.70 -3.16 -26.37
CA ARG A 199 2.85 -2.53 -27.01
C ARG A 199 4.05 -3.48 -27.04
N THR A 200 4.63 -3.67 -28.23
CA THR A 200 5.94 -4.30 -28.38
C THR A 200 7.05 -3.41 -27.85
N TRP A 201 8.08 -4.02 -27.31
CA TRP A 201 9.24 -3.33 -26.75
C TRP A 201 10.50 -3.62 -27.57
N THR A 202 11.38 -2.61 -27.61
CA THR A 202 12.70 -2.65 -28.25
C THR A 202 13.81 -2.58 -27.21
N VAL A 203 15.04 -2.90 -27.63
CA VAL A 203 16.23 -2.71 -26.78
C VAL A 203 16.38 -1.24 -26.35
N ALA A 204 16.09 -0.30 -27.24
CA ALA A 204 16.16 1.13 -26.92
C ALA A 204 15.12 1.55 -25.85
N ASP A 205 13.93 0.93 -25.84
CA ASP A 205 12.95 1.15 -24.76
C ASP A 205 13.49 0.63 -23.41
N ALA A 206 14.12 -0.57 -23.43
CA ALA A 206 14.72 -1.18 -22.23
C ALA A 206 15.90 -0.35 -21.67
N GLU A 207 16.75 0.20 -22.55
CA GLU A 207 17.86 1.09 -22.14
C GLU A 207 17.35 2.38 -21.49
N ARG A 208 16.28 2.98 -22.04
CA ARG A 208 15.63 4.17 -21.43
C ARG A 208 15.01 3.84 -20.06
N ALA A 209 14.34 2.69 -19.96
CA ALA A 209 13.78 2.23 -18.69
C ALA A 209 14.88 1.95 -17.65
N SER A 210 15.99 1.33 -18.08
CA SER A 210 17.15 1.06 -17.22
C SER A 210 17.74 2.35 -16.63
N SER A 211 17.94 3.38 -17.49
CA SER A 211 18.45 4.66 -17.04
C SER A 211 17.56 5.33 -15.97
N LEU A 212 16.24 5.26 -16.14
CA LEU A 212 15.27 5.77 -15.17
C LEU A 212 15.26 4.93 -13.88
N ALA A 213 15.31 3.60 -13.99
CA ALA A 213 15.34 2.71 -12.82
C ALA A 213 16.61 2.92 -11.96
N ILE A 214 17.78 3.08 -12.60
CA ILE A 214 19.05 3.38 -11.91
C ILE A 214 18.98 4.75 -11.21
N LEU A 215 18.45 5.77 -11.87
CA LEU A 215 18.23 7.09 -11.26
C LEU A 215 17.35 7.00 -10.01
N LEU A 216 16.24 6.27 -10.09
CA LEU A 216 15.29 6.09 -8.97
C LEU A 216 15.90 5.26 -7.84
N ALA A 217 16.76 4.29 -8.14
CA ALA A 217 17.51 3.55 -7.13
C ALA A 217 18.47 4.47 -6.35
N GLY A 218 19.13 5.42 -7.03
CA GLY A 218 19.92 6.45 -6.38
C GLY A 218 19.09 7.35 -5.48
N PHE A 219 17.91 7.79 -5.93
CA PHE A 219 16.97 8.57 -5.11
C PHE A 219 16.48 7.79 -3.89
N SER A 220 16.27 6.48 -4.00
CA SER A 220 15.81 5.64 -2.89
C SER A 220 16.75 5.68 -1.68
N LYS A 221 18.05 5.90 -1.90
CA LYS A 221 19.04 6.09 -0.82
C LYS A 221 18.69 7.29 0.05
N LEU A 222 18.33 8.40 -0.59
CA LEU A 222 17.87 9.61 0.10
C LEU A 222 16.57 9.35 0.89
N VAL A 223 15.63 8.67 0.27
CA VAL A 223 14.32 8.39 0.90
C VAL A 223 14.49 7.62 2.20
N VAL A 224 15.29 6.54 2.20
CA VAL A 224 15.57 5.75 3.40
C VAL A 224 16.30 6.58 4.44
N ALA A 225 17.39 7.28 4.06
CA ALA A 225 18.22 8.07 4.97
C ALA A 225 17.41 9.15 5.71
N VAL A 226 16.52 9.86 5.00
CA VAL A 226 15.65 10.89 5.59
C VAL A 226 14.72 10.29 6.63
N TRP A 227 14.06 9.18 6.32
CA TRP A 227 13.07 8.59 7.21
C TRP A 227 13.67 7.76 8.35
N GLU A 228 14.90 7.25 8.20
CA GLU A 228 15.66 6.71 9.33
C GLU A 228 15.96 7.79 10.37
N ASP A 229 16.52 8.95 9.95
CA ASP A 229 16.82 10.04 10.89
C ASP A 229 15.55 10.65 11.53
N ILE A 230 14.44 10.79 10.79
CA ILE A 230 13.16 11.20 11.37
C ILE A 230 12.70 10.18 12.42
N SER A 231 12.76 8.88 12.11
CA SER A 231 12.32 7.82 12.99
C SER A 231 13.16 7.76 14.27
N ASN A 232 14.49 7.80 14.14
CA ASN A 232 15.42 7.82 15.27
C ASN A 232 15.17 9.05 16.17
N PHE A 233 14.97 10.23 15.59
CA PHE A 233 14.62 11.42 16.37
C PHE A 233 13.31 11.28 17.13
N LEU A 234 12.29 10.69 16.51
CA LEU A 234 10.97 10.51 17.13
C LEU A 234 11.02 9.49 18.28
N TYR A 235 11.83 8.43 18.15
CA TYR A 235 12.03 7.45 19.21
C TYR A 235 12.91 7.99 20.34
N ASP A 236 14.11 8.45 20.02
CA ASP A 236 15.16 8.67 21.02
C ASP A 236 15.06 10.03 21.71
N TYR A 237 14.49 11.04 21.04
CA TYR A 237 14.49 12.42 21.53
C TYR A 237 13.11 12.96 21.93
N VAL A 238 12.05 12.51 21.27
CA VAL A 238 10.69 13.00 21.57
C VAL A 238 9.78 11.96 22.18
N GLU A 239 10.22 10.70 22.24
CA GLU A 239 9.49 9.60 22.89
C GLU A 239 8.06 9.43 22.33
N TYR A 240 7.95 9.41 20.98
CA TYR A 240 6.67 9.45 20.27
C TYR A 240 6.13 8.05 19.88
N GLU A 241 6.67 7.00 20.47
CA GLU A 241 6.39 5.59 20.13
C GLU A 241 4.93 5.16 20.34
N SER A 242 4.19 5.82 21.22
CA SER A 242 2.78 5.52 21.50
C SER A 242 1.80 6.15 20.47
N ASN A 243 2.29 6.96 19.53
CA ASN A 243 1.43 7.53 18.49
C ASN A 243 1.00 6.47 17.48
N GLY A 244 -0.29 6.22 17.38
CA GLY A 244 -0.85 5.26 16.42
C GLY A 244 -0.52 3.80 16.75
N LEU A 245 -0.38 3.47 18.03
CA LEU A 245 -0.03 2.14 18.53
C LEU A 245 -1.20 1.16 18.41
N ARG A 246 -0.95 -0.03 17.85
CA ARG A 246 -1.91 -1.13 17.79
C ARG A 246 -1.21 -2.50 17.70
N PRO A 247 -1.94 -3.62 17.95
CA PRO A 247 -1.38 -4.96 17.78
C PRO A 247 -0.80 -5.18 16.36
N ALA A 248 0.27 -5.95 16.26
CA ALA A 248 0.85 -6.37 14.99
C ALA A 248 -0.03 -7.46 14.33
N ASN A 249 -1.23 -7.09 13.88
CA ASN A 249 -2.14 -7.90 13.08
C ASN A 249 -2.12 -7.35 11.64
N LEU A 250 -1.51 -8.09 10.71
CA LEU A 250 -1.10 -7.58 9.40
C LEU A 250 -1.50 -8.53 8.29
N ILE A 251 -1.84 -7.98 7.11
CA ILE A 251 -2.14 -8.76 5.90
C ILE A 251 -1.43 -8.18 4.68
N THR A 252 -0.90 -9.05 3.83
CA THR A 252 -0.42 -8.72 2.49
C THR A 252 -0.75 -9.86 1.52
N TYR A 253 -1.13 -9.51 0.31
CA TYR A 253 -1.26 -10.51 -0.76
C TYR A 253 0.09 -10.81 -1.42
N GLY A 254 1.13 -10.05 -1.07
CA GLY A 254 2.37 -10.06 -1.82
C GLY A 254 2.18 -9.54 -3.24
N THR A 255 3.27 -9.29 -3.95
CA THR A 255 3.21 -8.77 -5.33
C THR A 255 4.49 -9.02 -6.09
N ILE A 256 4.47 -8.68 -7.37
CA ILE A 256 5.55 -8.88 -8.33
C ILE A 256 5.82 -10.36 -8.53
N ASP A 257 4.95 -10.97 -9.32
CA ASP A 257 5.04 -12.37 -9.70
C ASP A 257 6.32 -12.66 -10.51
N ASP A 258 6.90 -13.84 -10.30
CA ASP A 258 8.00 -14.29 -11.15
C ASP A 258 7.49 -14.50 -12.58
N PRO A 259 8.08 -13.82 -13.60
CA PRO A 259 7.57 -13.89 -14.97
C PRO A 259 7.61 -15.28 -15.62
N GLU A 260 8.46 -16.20 -15.15
CA GLU A 260 8.57 -17.56 -15.67
C GLU A 260 7.63 -18.55 -14.94
N LEU A 261 7.20 -18.24 -13.71
CA LEU A 261 6.42 -19.13 -12.87
C LEU A 261 4.94 -18.79 -12.81
N TYR A 262 4.55 -17.52 -13.07
CA TYR A 262 3.16 -17.09 -13.09
C TYR A 262 2.40 -17.68 -14.27
N ASP A 263 1.40 -18.52 -14.00
CA ASP A 263 0.61 -19.21 -15.00
C ASP A 263 -0.88 -18.82 -15.04
N ALA A 264 -1.27 -17.84 -14.24
CA ALA A 264 -2.66 -17.34 -14.10
C ALA A 264 -3.69 -18.41 -13.69
N LYS A 265 -3.26 -19.57 -13.18
CA LYS A 265 -4.18 -20.63 -12.76
C LYS A 265 -4.50 -20.54 -11.29
N TYR A 266 -5.78 -20.52 -10.96
CA TYR A 266 -6.25 -20.54 -9.58
C TYR A 266 -5.75 -21.77 -8.82
N SER A 267 -5.72 -22.96 -9.46
CA SER A 267 -5.22 -24.21 -8.88
C SER A 267 -3.75 -24.16 -8.46
N ASN A 268 -2.96 -23.31 -9.10
CA ASN A 268 -1.54 -23.16 -8.83
C ASN A 268 -1.21 -21.92 -7.97
N MET A 269 -2.21 -21.18 -7.47
CA MET A 269 -2.02 -19.93 -6.74
C MET A 269 -1.05 -20.08 -5.57
N SER A 270 -1.19 -21.09 -4.76
CA SER A 270 -0.29 -21.37 -3.62
C SER A 270 1.18 -21.59 -4.03
N LYS A 271 1.43 -22.00 -5.27
CA LYS A 271 2.79 -22.28 -5.78
C LYS A 271 3.44 -21.02 -6.37
N TRP A 272 2.79 -20.41 -7.39
CA TRP A 272 3.41 -19.27 -8.05
C TRP A 272 3.47 -18.03 -7.15
N ALA A 273 2.55 -17.87 -6.19
CA ALA A 273 2.57 -16.75 -5.27
C ALA A 273 3.75 -16.77 -4.27
N LEU A 274 4.32 -17.93 -3.96
CA LEU A 274 5.51 -18.03 -3.11
C LEU A 274 6.77 -17.48 -3.78
N SER A 275 6.79 -17.36 -5.12
CA SER A 275 7.91 -16.78 -5.87
C SER A 275 7.82 -15.27 -6.03
N ARG A 276 6.79 -14.64 -5.47
CA ARG A 276 6.64 -13.17 -5.48
C ARG A 276 7.81 -12.48 -4.81
N ALA A 277 8.23 -11.35 -5.36
CA ALA A 277 9.29 -10.53 -4.76
C ALA A 277 8.92 -10.04 -3.34
N PHE A 278 7.63 -9.84 -3.05
CA PHE A 278 7.11 -9.63 -1.71
C PHE A 278 6.22 -10.81 -1.35
N THR A 279 6.54 -11.49 -0.25
CA THR A 279 5.85 -12.71 0.16
C THR A 279 4.43 -12.40 0.66
N PRO A 280 3.39 -13.13 0.20
CA PRO A 280 2.05 -13.03 0.78
C PRO A 280 2.03 -13.54 2.21
N GLY A 281 1.09 -13.08 3.03
CA GLY A 281 0.93 -13.65 4.37
C GLY A 281 -0.06 -12.89 5.25
N VAL A 282 -0.35 -13.53 6.38
CA VAL A 282 -1.09 -12.96 7.50
C VAL A 282 -0.29 -13.14 8.78
N VAL A 283 -0.18 -12.08 9.56
CA VAL A 283 0.41 -12.05 10.89
C VAL A 283 -0.66 -11.68 11.90
N LEU A 284 -0.75 -12.40 13.00
CA LEU A 284 -1.61 -12.10 14.14
C LEU A 284 -0.76 -12.04 15.41
N ASN A 285 -0.89 -10.94 16.16
CA ASN A 285 -0.09 -10.69 17.36
C ASN A 285 1.43 -10.87 17.16
N GLY A 286 1.92 -10.49 15.97
CA GLY A 286 3.33 -10.62 15.60
C GLY A 286 3.77 -11.99 15.11
N GLU A 287 2.91 -13.00 15.11
CA GLU A 287 3.20 -14.36 14.64
C GLU A 287 2.70 -14.58 13.21
N LEU A 288 3.53 -15.18 12.36
CA LEU A 288 3.18 -15.53 10.99
C LEU A 288 2.23 -16.74 10.99
N ILE A 289 1.00 -16.52 10.52
CA ILE A 289 -0.05 -17.55 10.49
C ILE A 289 0.03 -18.37 9.20
N THR A 290 0.11 -17.70 8.05
CA THR A 290 0.15 -18.35 6.74
C THR A 290 0.88 -17.49 5.71
N THR A 291 1.47 -18.14 4.70
CA THR A 291 1.99 -17.52 3.47
C THR A 291 1.26 -18.04 2.23
N ASP A 292 0.27 -18.89 2.41
CA ASP A 292 -0.51 -19.43 1.30
C ASP A 292 -1.54 -18.42 0.81
N LEU A 293 -1.30 -17.85 -0.38
CA LEU A 293 -2.18 -16.84 -0.97
C LEU A 293 -3.62 -17.36 -1.17
N LYS A 294 -3.80 -18.66 -1.41
CA LYS A 294 -5.14 -19.26 -1.55
C LYS A 294 -5.86 -19.34 -0.21
N GLU A 295 -5.18 -19.72 0.88
CA GLU A 295 -5.72 -19.68 2.24
C GLU A 295 -6.09 -18.23 2.62
N ILE A 296 -5.20 -17.26 2.31
CA ILE A 296 -5.46 -15.84 2.56
C ILE A 296 -6.72 -15.40 1.82
N HIS A 297 -6.81 -15.69 0.52
CA HIS A 297 -7.95 -15.36 -0.33
C HIS A 297 -9.28 -15.92 0.21
N LEU A 298 -9.31 -17.21 0.53
CA LEU A 298 -10.51 -17.88 1.06
C LEU A 298 -10.90 -17.38 2.45
N GLY A 299 -9.98 -16.77 3.20
CA GLY A 299 -10.23 -16.15 4.49
C GLY A 299 -10.81 -14.74 4.44
N VAL A 300 -10.82 -14.07 3.29
CA VAL A 300 -11.37 -12.70 3.18
C VAL A 300 -12.86 -12.67 3.48
N ARG A 301 -13.30 -11.75 4.34
CA ARG A 301 -14.69 -11.46 4.69
C ARG A 301 -14.93 -9.97 4.59
N GLU A 302 -16.10 -9.58 4.10
CA GLU A 302 -16.48 -8.18 3.97
C GLU A 302 -17.84 -7.92 4.63
N TYR A 303 -17.84 -7.05 5.63
CA TYR A 303 -19.02 -6.73 6.45
C TYR A 303 -19.54 -5.32 6.14
N VAL A 304 -20.83 -5.07 6.38
CA VAL A 304 -21.52 -3.81 6.03
C VAL A 304 -22.43 -3.27 7.14
N GLU A 305 -22.38 -3.84 8.34
CA GLU A 305 -23.28 -3.47 9.45
C GLU A 305 -23.19 -1.97 9.77
N HIS A 306 -22.00 -1.41 9.78
CA HIS A 306 -21.76 0.02 10.03
C HIS A 306 -21.53 0.85 8.76
N SER A 307 -21.77 0.26 7.59
CA SER A 307 -21.59 0.89 6.28
C SER A 307 -22.92 1.24 5.63
N PHE A 308 -22.94 2.27 4.76
CA PHE A 308 -24.15 2.68 4.01
C PHE A 308 -24.49 1.74 2.86
N TYR A 309 -24.35 0.43 3.11
CA TYR A 309 -24.74 -0.65 2.21
C TYR A 309 -25.79 -1.55 2.89
N ASP A 310 -26.59 -2.21 2.09
CA ASP A 310 -27.47 -3.29 2.55
C ASP A 310 -26.76 -4.63 2.41
N ASP A 311 -27.30 -5.61 3.08
CA ASP A 311 -26.83 -6.99 3.03
C ASP A 311 -27.31 -7.66 1.73
N TRP A 312 -26.72 -8.81 1.39
CA TRP A 312 -26.99 -9.56 0.16
C TRP A 312 -27.21 -11.05 0.47
N ASP A 313 -27.87 -11.74 -0.45
CA ASP A 313 -28.04 -13.18 -0.36
C ASP A 313 -26.80 -13.91 -0.91
N ILE A 314 -26.49 -15.06 -0.31
CA ILE A 314 -25.44 -15.95 -0.78
C ILE A 314 -25.87 -16.62 -2.10
N GLU A 315 -24.96 -16.69 -3.08
CA GLU A 315 -25.20 -17.39 -4.34
C GLU A 315 -24.27 -18.59 -4.52
N TYR A 316 -22.97 -18.41 -4.27
CA TYR A 316 -21.96 -19.46 -4.43
C TYR A 316 -21.51 -19.99 -3.07
N LYS A 317 -21.73 -21.31 -2.83
CA LYS A 317 -21.26 -22.00 -1.63
C LYS A 317 -19.83 -22.53 -1.77
N ALA A 318 -19.34 -22.63 -2.99
CA ALA A 318 -17.99 -23.09 -3.30
C ALA A 318 -17.45 -22.41 -4.54
N ASP A 319 -16.11 -22.34 -4.65
CA ASP A 319 -15.41 -21.94 -5.85
C ASP A 319 -15.39 -23.05 -6.93
N GLU A 320 -14.73 -22.80 -8.08
CA GLU A 320 -14.63 -23.78 -9.18
C GLU A 320 -13.88 -25.07 -8.79
N GLU A 321 -13.14 -25.09 -7.69
CA GLU A 321 -12.40 -26.26 -7.19
C GLU A 321 -13.10 -26.97 -6.02
N GLY A 322 -14.27 -26.47 -5.59
CA GLY A 322 -15.03 -27.02 -4.49
C GLY A 322 -14.59 -26.54 -3.10
N ASN A 323 -13.73 -25.50 -2.99
CA ASN A 323 -13.44 -24.87 -1.71
C ASN A 323 -14.67 -24.10 -1.22
N GLU A 324 -15.01 -24.26 0.05
CA GLU A 324 -16.16 -23.58 0.66
C GLU A 324 -15.97 -22.05 0.65
N LEU A 325 -17.02 -21.34 0.22
CA LEU A 325 -17.11 -19.88 0.25
C LEU A 325 -18.08 -19.43 1.33
N ALA A 326 -17.62 -18.59 2.22
CA ALA A 326 -18.50 -17.93 3.18
C ALA A 326 -19.45 -16.94 2.47
N ARG A 327 -20.54 -16.61 3.13
CA ARG A 327 -21.49 -15.59 2.66
C ARG A 327 -20.81 -14.25 2.42
N GLU A 328 -19.93 -13.83 3.31
CA GLU A 328 -19.23 -12.56 3.29
C GLU A 328 -17.99 -12.57 2.38
N HIS A 329 -17.72 -13.66 1.66
CA HIS A 329 -16.62 -13.72 0.72
C HIS A 329 -16.86 -12.80 -0.49
N PRO A 330 -15.85 -12.08 -1.04
CA PRO A 330 -16.03 -11.10 -2.12
C PRO A 330 -16.70 -11.64 -3.39
N TRP A 331 -16.52 -12.90 -3.73
CA TRP A 331 -17.27 -13.51 -4.85
C TRP A 331 -18.78 -13.60 -4.63
N ASN A 332 -19.22 -13.59 -3.38
CA ASN A 332 -20.63 -13.59 -3.04
C ASN A 332 -21.23 -12.20 -2.91
N LYS A 333 -20.40 -11.18 -2.69
CA LYS A 333 -20.88 -9.83 -2.46
C LYS A 333 -21.55 -9.23 -3.69
N GLU A 334 -22.66 -8.57 -3.46
CA GLU A 334 -23.30 -7.65 -4.38
C GLU A 334 -23.39 -6.25 -3.75
N THR A 335 -22.93 -5.24 -4.46
CA THR A 335 -22.95 -3.86 -3.97
C THR A 335 -24.36 -3.29 -4.03
N ILE A 336 -25.03 -3.20 -2.87
CA ILE A 336 -26.37 -2.64 -2.68
C ILE A 336 -26.25 -1.41 -1.79
N TYR A 337 -26.24 -0.22 -2.38
CA TYR A 337 -26.10 1.03 -1.64
C TYR A 337 -27.40 1.35 -0.87
N LYS A 338 -27.25 1.84 0.38
CA LYS A 338 -28.35 2.21 1.27
C LYS A 338 -28.00 3.47 2.05
N PRO A 339 -28.13 4.65 1.44
CA PRO A 339 -27.86 5.90 2.11
C PRO A 339 -28.82 6.12 3.27
N THR A 340 -28.28 6.57 4.40
CA THR A 340 -29.06 6.96 5.59
C THR A 340 -28.33 8.07 6.33
N THR A 341 -28.98 8.67 7.32
CA THR A 341 -28.35 9.64 8.21
C THR A 341 -27.25 8.95 9.01
N ARG A 342 -26.08 9.61 9.12
CA ARG A 342 -24.95 9.09 9.89
C ARG A 342 -25.32 8.98 11.38
N ASP A 343 -25.02 7.81 11.92
CA ASP A 343 -25.19 7.46 13.33
C ASP A 343 -23.97 6.63 13.78
N TRP A 344 -23.20 7.16 14.74
CA TRP A 344 -21.97 6.52 15.22
C TRP A 344 -22.20 5.13 15.84
N ASN A 345 -23.38 4.88 16.38
CA ASN A 345 -23.75 3.59 16.95
C ASN A 345 -24.33 2.61 15.91
N ASN A 346 -24.59 3.06 14.68
CA ASN A 346 -25.21 2.28 13.61
C ASN A 346 -24.41 2.43 12.32
N LYS A 347 -24.92 3.13 11.30
CA LYS A 347 -24.24 3.32 10.01
C LYS A 347 -23.60 4.70 9.93
N TYR A 348 -22.28 4.74 9.64
CA TYR A 348 -21.55 6.01 9.62
C TYR A 348 -20.57 6.19 8.46
N SER A 349 -20.28 5.16 7.64
CA SER A 349 -19.26 5.21 6.60
C SER A 349 -19.74 4.64 5.27
N TRP A 350 -19.20 5.15 4.16
CA TRP A 350 -19.28 4.51 2.85
C TRP A 350 -18.17 3.47 2.60
N SER A 351 -17.25 3.27 3.53
CA SER A 351 -16.32 2.14 3.50
C SER A 351 -17.00 0.89 4.03
N THR A 352 -16.73 -0.25 3.41
CA THR A 352 -17.07 -1.56 3.99
C THR A 352 -16.06 -1.95 5.08
N ALA A 353 -16.29 -3.04 5.78
CA ALA A 353 -15.41 -3.56 6.83
C ALA A 353 -14.80 -4.91 6.45
N PRO A 354 -13.71 -4.92 5.63
CA PRO A 354 -12.97 -6.15 5.37
C PRO A 354 -12.32 -6.69 6.65
N ARG A 355 -12.33 -8.01 6.78
CA ARG A 355 -11.73 -8.79 7.88
C ARG A 355 -11.12 -10.06 7.31
N TRP A 356 -10.25 -10.70 8.07
CA TRP A 356 -9.70 -11.99 7.71
C TRP A 356 -10.16 -13.07 8.69
N PHE A 357 -10.72 -14.16 8.16
CA PHE A 357 -11.15 -15.33 8.93
C PHE A 357 -10.00 -16.32 9.02
N ASN A 358 -9.63 -16.67 10.24
CA ASN A 358 -8.63 -17.68 10.52
C ASN A 358 -9.31 -19.02 10.83
N LYS A 359 -9.14 -19.98 9.96
CA LYS A 359 -9.74 -21.31 10.11
C LYS A 359 -9.19 -22.09 11.33
N ARG A 360 -8.00 -21.70 11.84
CA ARG A 360 -7.36 -22.44 12.96
C ARG A 360 -7.98 -22.12 14.32
N ASP A 361 -8.47 -20.93 14.51
CA ASP A 361 -9.12 -20.47 15.75
C ASP A 361 -10.62 -20.17 15.58
N ASP A 362 -11.17 -20.42 14.37
CA ASP A 362 -12.56 -20.18 14.00
C ASP A 362 -13.03 -18.73 14.26
N ALA A 363 -12.16 -17.76 14.05
CA ALA A 363 -12.39 -16.36 14.37
C ALA A 363 -12.10 -15.41 13.21
N ILE A 364 -12.76 -14.26 13.22
CA ILE A 364 -12.45 -13.13 12.34
C ILE A 364 -11.50 -12.15 13.04
N HIS A 365 -10.54 -11.62 12.27
CA HIS A 365 -9.50 -10.73 12.76
C HIS A 365 -9.49 -9.41 12.02
N VAL A 366 -9.26 -8.33 12.78
CA VAL A 366 -8.95 -7.00 12.27
C VAL A 366 -7.48 -6.96 11.88
N VAL A 367 -7.20 -6.82 10.60
CA VAL A 367 -5.82 -6.82 10.07
C VAL A 367 -5.52 -5.53 9.30
N GLU A 368 -4.30 -5.02 9.46
CA GLU A 368 -3.79 -3.83 8.78
C GLU A 368 -3.09 -4.23 7.49
N ALA A 369 -3.38 -3.53 6.39
CA ALA A 369 -2.65 -3.62 5.14
C ALA A 369 -1.71 -2.43 4.95
N GLY A 370 -0.58 -2.62 4.27
CA GLY A 370 0.33 -1.51 3.98
C GLY A 370 1.79 -1.91 3.76
N PRO A 371 2.66 -0.92 3.51
CA PRO A 371 4.10 -1.15 3.37
C PRO A 371 4.71 -1.86 4.59
N LEU A 372 4.23 -1.53 5.81
CA LEU A 372 4.68 -2.19 7.02
C LEU A 372 4.30 -3.67 7.05
N ALA A 373 3.05 -4.01 6.70
CA ALA A 373 2.60 -5.41 6.61
C ALA A 373 3.45 -6.18 5.59
N ARG A 374 3.73 -5.58 4.44
CA ARG A 374 4.51 -6.14 3.35
C ARG A 374 5.94 -6.50 3.79
N LEU A 375 6.66 -5.57 4.43
CA LEU A 375 8.01 -5.83 4.93
C LEU A 375 8.02 -6.80 6.12
N TYR A 376 7.11 -6.61 7.06
CA TYR A 376 7.01 -7.43 8.26
C TYR A 376 6.84 -8.91 7.92
N ILE A 377 5.88 -9.21 7.05
CA ILE A 377 5.56 -10.57 6.60
C ILE A 377 6.71 -11.13 5.74
N THR A 378 7.26 -10.35 4.81
CA THR A 378 8.40 -10.78 3.98
C THR A 378 9.63 -11.12 4.84
N ALA A 379 9.91 -10.33 5.88
CA ALA A 379 11.03 -10.57 6.80
C ALA A 379 10.83 -11.82 7.65
N LEU A 380 9.60 -12.10 8.11
CA LEU A 380 9.28 -13.30 8.89
C LEU A 380 9.29 -14.56 8.02
N ALA A 381 8.71 -14.50 6.83
CA ALA A 381 8.64 -15.62 5.91
C ALA A 381 10.03 -16.08 5.43
N GLY A 382 10.95 -15.12 5.22
CA GLY A 382 12.35 -15.38 4.93
C GLY A 382 12.64 -16.14 3.64
N VAL A 383 11.71 -16.09 2.67
CA VAL A 383 11.82 -16.79 1.38
C VAL A 383 12.03 -15.85 0.19
N ALA A 384 11.80 -14.55 0.36
CA ALA A 384 11.96 -13.58 -0.70
C ALA A 384 13.43 -13.21 -0.90
N GLU A 385 13.90 -13.37 -2.13
CA GLU A 385 15.22 -12.98 -2.59
C GLU A 385 15.11 -12.28 -3.94
N VAL A 386 15.70 -11.09 -4.06
CA VAL A 386 15.78 -10.35 -5.32
C VAL A 386 17.23 -10.10 -5.63
N ILE A 387 17.74 -10.76 -6.67
CA ILE A 387 19.12 -10.59 -7.14
C ILE A 387 19.08 -10.09 -8.57
N SER A 388 19.72 -8.96 -8.80
CA SER A 388 19.93 -8.37 -10.11
C SER A 388 21.41 -8.11 -10.36
N SER A 389 21.76 -7.70 -11.58
CA SER A 389 23.12 -7.27 -11.92
C SER A 389 23.56 -6.00 -11.15
N TYR A 390 22.63 -5.30 -10.51
CA TYR A 390 22.85 -3.99 -9.90
C TYR A 390 22.50 -3.94 -8.42
N ALA A 391 21.47 -4.66 -7.98
CA ALA A 391 20.93 -4.54 -6.64
C ALA A 391 20.58 -5.91 -6.06
N GLU A 392 20.60 -6.00 -4.73
CA GLU A 392 20.27 -7.22 -4.02
C GLU A 392 19.32 -6.93 -2.86
N VAL A 393 18.32 -7.80 -2.67
CA VAL A 393 17.49 -7.83 -1.46
C VAL A 393 17.46 -9.25 -0.91
N ARG A 394 17.71 -9.37 0.39
CA ARG A 394 17.60 -10.63 1.14
C ARG A 394 16.74 -10.43 2.36
N ALA A 395 15.72 -11.27 2.50
CA ALA A 395 14.84 -11.32 3.65
C ALA A 395 15.05 -12.59 4.47
N GLY A 396 14.96 -12.48 5.80
CA GLY A 396 15.01 -13.63 6.68
C GLY A 396 15.28 -13.27 8.13
N ASN A 397 14.80 -14.12 9.05
CA ASN A 397 15.00 -13.95 10.49
C ASN A 397 14.56 -12.58 11.03
N GLY A 398 13.48 -12.04 10.50
CA GLY A 398 12.96 -10.73 10.88
C GLY A 398 13.78 -9.53 10.37
N VAL A 399 14.61 -9.73 9.35
CA VAL A 399 15.51 -8.72 8.79
C VAL A 399 15.36 -8.67 7.27
N ILE A 400 15.42 -7.49 6.69
CA ILE A 400 15.56 -7.27 5.23
C ILE A 400 16.80 -6.42 5.00
N ARG A 401 17.73 -6.90 4.17
CA ARG A 401 18.89 -6.15 3.69
C ARG A 401 18.65 -5.76 2.24
N ILE A 402 18.93 -4.50 1.92
CA ILE A 402 18.74 -3.92 0.58
C ILE A 402 20.05 -3.25 0.17
N SER A 403 20.74 -3.83 -0.79
CA SER A 403 21.93 -3.23 -1.41
C SER A 403 21.53 -2.51 -2.68
N LEU A 404 21.80 -1.20 -2.75
CA LEU A 404 21.54 -0.34 -3.89
C LEU A 404 22.85 0.02 -4.58
N PRO A 405 22.89 0.07 -5.94
CA PRO A 405 24.13 0.19 -6.71
C PRO A 405 24.76 1.56 -6.64
N GLU A 406 26.02 1.64 -7.06
CA GLU A 406 26.62 2.91 -7.51
C GLU A 406 25.75 3.52 -8.60
N THR A 407 25.44 4.83 -8.46
CA THR A 407 24.55 5.54 -9.39
C THR A 407 25.15 6.90 -9.73
N LYS A 408 25.57 7.09 -10.98
CA LYS A 408 26.08 8.38 -11.47
C LYS A 408 25.06 9.01 -12.40
N SER A 409 24.47 10.12 -12.01
CA SER A 409 23.52 10.87 -12.80
C SER A 409 23.64 12.36 -12.50
N GLU A 410 23.58 13.22 -13.53
CA GLU A 410 23.56 14.67 -13.37
C GLU A 410 22.34 15.17 -12.57
N MET A 411 21.29 14.37 -12.47
CA MET A 411 20.09 14.68 -11.71
C MET A 411 20.22 14.36 -10.21
N LEU A 412 21.24 13.60 -9.81
CA LEU A 412 21.48 13.24 -8.42
C LEU A 412 22.65 14.05 -7.85
N PRO A 413 22.55 14.51 -6.59
CA PRO A 413 23.71 15.08 -5.92
C PRO A 413 24.79 14.00 -5.68
N PRO A 414 26.10 14.38 -5.70
CA PRO A 414 27.22 13.40 -5.61
C PRO A 414 27.19 12.48 -4.40
N ASN A 415 26.62 12.91 -3.29
CA ASN A 415 26.46 12.13 -2.07
C ASN A 415 25.50 10.93 -2.19
N LEU A 416 24.80 10.79 -3.32
CA LEU A 416 23.96 9.62 -3.64
C LEU A 416 24.62 8.66 -4.64
N PHE A 417 25.89 8.90 -5.04
CA PHE A 417 26.52 8.08 -6.08
C PHE A 417 26.98 6.72 -5.56
N ASP A 418 27.52 6.64 -4.37
CA ASP A 418 28.13 5.42 -3.86
C ASP A 418 27.12 4.31 -3.61
N GLU A 419 27.57 3.05 -3.72
CA GLU A 419 26.81 1.89 -3.29
C GLU A 419 26.51 1.96 -1.79
N ILE A 420 25.32 1.50 -1.38
CA ILE A 420 24.93 1.46 0.03
C ILE A 420 24.06 0.25 0.33
N GLU A 421 24.24 -0.35 1.51
CA GLU A 421 23.34 -1.33 2.07
C GLU A 421 22.53 -0.72 3.22
N PHE A 422 21.22 -0.89 3.18
CA PHE A 422 20.30 -0.59 4.27
C PHE A 422 19.74 -1.87 4.90
N THR A 423 19.53 -1.83 6.21
CA THR A 423 18.97 -2.95 6.95
C THR A 423 17.71 -2.54 7.69
N TRP A 424 16.55 -3.06 7.24
CA TRP A 424 15.30 -2.97 7.99
C TRP A 424 15.17 -4.16 8.95
N ARG A 425 14.66 -3.90 10.15
CA ARG A 425 14.41 -4.92 11.19
C ARG A 425 12.98 -4.82 11.68
N LEU A 426 12.41 -5.95 12.11
CA LEU A 426 11.12 -5.96 12.78
C LEU A 426 11.08 -4.97 13.94
N PRO A 427 10.01 -4.18 14.07
CA PRO A 427 9.79 -3.31 15.23
C PRO A 427 9.81 -4.10 16.53
N LYS A 428 10.46 -3.56 17.58
CA LYS A 428 10.50 -4.17 18.91
C LYS A 428 9.46 -3.57 19.87
N ILE A 429 8.52 -2.82 19.35
CA ILE A 429 7.46 -2.15 20.10
C ILE A 429 6.49 -3.18 20.65
N LYS A 430 5.99 -2.94 21.86
CA LYS A 430 5.00 -3.79 22.52
C LYS A 430 3.86 -2.97 23.10
N LEU A 431 2.69 -3.58 23.17
CA LEU A 431 1.58 -3.10 23.96
C LEU A 431 1.86 -3.28 25.46
N GLU A 432 1.05 -2.65 26.30
CA GLU A 432 1.14 -2.79 27.77
C GLU A 432 1.01 -4.25 28.24
N ASP A 433 0.27 -5.08 27.52
CA ASP A 433 0.12 -6.52 27.79
C ASP A 433 1.27 -7.40 27.24
N GLY A 434 2.29 -6.79 26.63
CA GLY A 434 3.48 -7.46 26.11
C GLY A 434 3.36 -7.99 24.67
N ARG A 435 2.19 -7.90 24.03
CA ARG A 435 2.02 -8.30 22.61
C ARG A 435 2.82 -7.41 21.67
N PRO A 436 3.40 -7.94 20.59
CA PRO A 436 4.04 -7.15 19.53
C PRO A 436 3.08 -6.11 18.96
N ALA A 437 3.61 -4.91 18.72
CA ALA A 437 2.83 -3.76 18.27
C ALA A 437 3.49 -3.06 17.09
N VAL A 438 2.71 -2.22 16.41
CA VAL A 438 3.13 -1.32 15.34
C VAL A 438 2.58 0.09 15.60
N ASN A 439 3.23 1.12 15.04
CA ASN A 439 2.87 2.51 15.27
C ASN A 439 3.01 3.38 14.01
N SER A 440 2.72 4.68 14.11
CA SER A 440 2.79 5.62 12.99
C SER A 440 4.21 5.82 12.46
N ILE A 441 5.23 5.74 13.33
CA ILE A 441 6.65 5.90 12.94
C ILE A 441 7.03 4.74 12.01
N GLU A 442 6.75 3.50 12.43
CA GLU A 442 7.10 2.31 11.65
C GLU A 442 6.34 2.21 10.33
N ARG A 443 5.09 2.71 10.24
CA ARG A 443 4.36 2.75 8.96
C ARG A 443 5.07 3.61 7.92
N ASN A 444 5.55 4.80 8.32
CA ASN A 444 6.29 5.69 7.42
C ASN A 444 7.69 5.16 7.13
N ARG A 445 8.40 4.67 8.16
CA ARG A 445 9.74 4.07 8.03
C ARG A 445 9.70 2.87 7.06
N ALA A 446 8.76 1.95 7.23
CA ALA A 446 8.58 0.82 6.32
C ALA A 446 8.28 1.27 4.88
N ARG A 447 7.51 2.35 4.68
CA ARG A 447 7.25 2.89 3.33
C ARG A 447 8.55 3.38 2.67
N ALA A 448 9.45 3.99 3.40
CA ALA A 448 10.76 4.39 2.88
C ALA A 448 11.62 3.19 2.47
N PHE A 449 11.64 2.14 3.27
CA PHE A 449 12.32 0.89 2.91
C PHE A 449 11.63 0.14 1.76
N CYS A 450 10.30 0.16 1.68
CA CYS A 450 9.58 -0.36 0.50
C CYS A 450 9.97 0.40 -0.77
N HIS A 451 10.16 1.72 -0.73
CA HIS A 451 10.65 2.49 -1.89
C HIS A 451 12.00 1.93 -2.38
N ALA A 452 12.95 1.68 -1.50
CA ALA A 452 14.25 1.11 -1.84
C ALA A 452 14.12 -0.34 -2.36
N TYR A 453 13.26 -1.14 -1.75
CA TYR A 453 12.98 -2.51 -2.18
C TYR A 453 12.41 -2.55 -3.60
N TYR A 454 11.40 -1.72 -3.90
CA TYR A 454 10.83 -1.64 -5.25
C TYR A 454 11.82 -1.12 -6.29
N ALA A 455 12.76 -0.25 -5.92
CA ALA A 455 13.85 0.16 -6.81
C ALA A 455 14.76 -1.04 -7.18
N ALA A 456 15.12 -1.88 -6.21
CA ALA A 456 15.87 -3.10 -6.47
C ALA A 456 15.09 -4.10 -7.34
N VAL A 457 13.78 -4.26 -7.09
CA VAL A 457 12.89 -5.09 -7.91
C VAL A 457 12.77 -4.55 -9.35
N ALA A 458 12.68 -3.23 -9.52
CA ALA A 458 12.65 -2.61 -10.85
C ALA A 458 13.91 -2.94 -11.66
N LEU A 459 15.08 -2.89 -11.03
CA LEU A 459 16.36 -3.28 -11.65
C LEU A 459 16.37 -4.77 -12.00
N LYS A 460 15.77 -5.64 -11.19
CA LYS A 460 15.60 -7.06 -11.51
C LYS A 460 14.69 -7.26 -12.73
N GLN A 461 13.62 -6.49 -12.86
CA GLN A 461 12.75 -6.60 -14.05
C GLN A 461 13.47 -6.11 -15.31
N ILE A 462 14.34 -5.11 -15.22
CA ILE A 462 15.21 -4.69 -16.32
C ILE A 462 16.14 -5.84 -16.76
N ASP A 463 16.78 -6.52 -15.82
CA ASP A 463 17.60 -7.71 -16.14
C ASP A 463 16.78 -8.82 -16.83
N ASN A 464 15.57 -9.09 -16.35
CA ASN A 464 14.66 -10.04 -16.96
C ASN A 464 14.32 -9.66 -18.40
N ILE A 465 14.03 -8.38 -18.68
CA ILE A 465 13.71 -7.87 -20.02
C ILE A 465 14.90 -8.07 -20.97
N PHE A 466 16.13 -7.71 -20.54
CA PHE A 466 17.33 -7.92 -21.37
C PHE A 466 17.62 -9.41 -21.59
N LYS A 467 17.42 -10.27 -20.57
CA LYS A 467 17.51 -11.73 -20.69
C LYS A 467 16.55 -12.23 -21.78
N TYR A 468 15.28 -11.80 -21.77
CA TYR A 468 14.29 -12.26 -22.74
C TYR A 468 14.63 -11.81 -24.16
N PHE A 469 15.14 -10.60 -24.34
CA PHE A 469 15.63 -10.16 -25.65
C PHE A 469 16.80 -11.00 -26.16
N LYS A 470 17.75 -11.31 -25.27
CA LYS A 470 18.89 -12.19 -25.60
C LYS A 470 18.46 -13.61 -25.97
N GLU A 471 17.39 -14.11 -25.36
CA GLU A 471 16.80 -15.42 -25.63
C GLU A 471 15.84 -15.42 -26.85
N GLY A 472 15.60 -14.28 -27.48
CA GLY A 472 14.66 -14.17 -28.61
C GLY A 472 13.18 -14.24 -28.20
N LYS A 473 12.85 -14.04 -26.91
CA LYS A 473 11.48 -14.05 -26.36
C LYS A 473 10.87 -12.65 -26.47
N TYR A 474 10.34 -12.29 -27.62
CA TYR A 474 9.77 -10.94 -27.89
C TYR A 474 8.26 -10.86 -27.72
N SER A 475 7.58 -11.99 -27.48
CA SER A 475 6.13 -11.99 -27.31
C SER A 475 5.70 -11.20 -26.09
N VAL A 476 4.71 -10.32 -26.26
CA VAL A 476 4.16 -9.47 -25.20
C VAL A 476 2.68 -9.73 -24.93
N TRP A 477 2.06 -10.67 -25.63
CA TRP A 477 0.64 -10.98 -25.51
C TRP A 477 0.31 -12.39 -26.00
N ASN A 478 -0.66 -13.02 -25.33
CA ASN A 478 -1.28 -14.28 -25.75
C ASN A 478 -2.78 -14.07 -25.99
N PRO A 479 -3.36 -14.73 -27.02
CA PRO A 479 -4.79 -14.63 -27.32
C PRO A 479 -5.65 -15.32 -26.25
N PHE A 480 -6.87 -14.82 -26.07
CA PHE A 480 -7.85 -15.36 -25.14
C PHE A 480 -9.25 -15.42 -25.75
N THR A 481 -10.16 -16.13 -25.11
CA THR A 481 -11.58 -16.16 -25.44
C THR A 481 -12.40 -15.96 -24.18
N ASN A 482 -13.55 -15.29 -24.28
CA ASN A 482 -14.43 -15.09 -23.14
C ASN A 482 -15.18 -16.40 -22.85
N PRO A 483 -15.04 -16.99 -21.65
CA PRO A 483 -15.77 -18.19 -21.25
C PRO A 483 -17.24 -17.87 -20.98
N ASP A 484 -18.11 -18.89 -21.08
CA ASP A 484 -19.51 -18.74 -20.69
C ASP A 484 -19.69 -18.59 -19.19
N PHE A 485 -18.86 -19.28 -18.40
CA PHE A 485 -18.74 -19.14 -16.95
C PHE A 485 -17.29 -19.27 -16.51
N SER A 486 -16.88 -18.41 -15.62
CA SER A 486 -15.60 -18.51 -14.93
C SER A 486 -15.55 -17.58 -13.71
N MET A 487 -14.76 -17.98 -12.70
CA MET A 487 -14.42 -17.17 -11.54
C MET A 487 -12.92 -16.86 -11.58
N GLY A 488 -12.55 -15.61 -11.33
CA GLY A 488 -11.14 -15.23 -11.26
C GLY A 488 -10.91 -14.14 -10.24
N VAL A 489 -9.67 -14.04 -9.79
CA VAL A 489 -9.24 -13.03 -8.83
C VAL A 489 -7.85 -12.53 -9.16
N GLY A 490 -7.68 -11.21 -9.09
CA GLY A 490 -6.38 -10.56 -9.08
C GLY A 490 -6.08 -10.09 -7.66
N LEU A 491 -4.96 -10.53 -7.12
CA LEU A 491 -4.48 -10.15 -5.79
C LEU A 491 -3.08 -9.58 -5.93
N SER A 492 -2.90 -8.33 -5.52
CA SER A 492 -1.60 -7.64 -5.57
C SER A 492 -1.49 -6.61 -4.45
N GLU A 493 -0.47 -5.79 -4.51
CA GLU A 493 -0.23 -4.73 -3.54
C GLU A 493 -0.20 -3.36 -4.24
N ALA A 494 -1.08 -2.47 -3.81
CA ALA A 494 -0.95 -1.05 -4.13
C ALA A 494 0.09 -0.37 -3.22
N ALA A 495 0.41 0.89 -3.46
CA ALA A 495 1.26 1.68 -2.58
C ALA A 495 0.80 1.63 -1.10
N ARG A 496 -0.50 1.51 -0.89
CA ARG A 496 -1.18 1.50 0.43
C ARG A 496 -1.43 0.11 0.99
N GLY A 497 -1.08 -0.98 0.26
CA GLY A 497 -1.19 -2.37 0.75
C GLY A 497 -2.08 -3.27 -0.12
N ALA A 498 -2.66 -4.29 0.49
CA ALA A 498 -3.40 -5.38 -0.13
C ALA A 498 -4.60 -4.91 -0.98
N LEU A 499 -4.54 -5.16 -2.29
CA LEU A 499 -5.56 -4.85 -3.29
C LEU A 499 -6.06 -6.12 -3.96
N GLY A 500 -7.36 -6.35 -3.90
CA GLY A 500 -8.00 -7.49 -4.56
C GLY A 500 -9.13 -7.06 -5.50
N HIS A 501 -9.19 -7.72 -6.66
CA HIS A 501 -10.26 -7.62 -7.65
C HIS A 501 -10.83 -9.00 -7.92
N TRP A 502 -12.08 -9.23 -7.59
CA TRP A 502 -12.80 -10.50 -7.81
C TRP A 502 -13.77 -10.35 -8.96
N MET A 503 -13.75 -11.28 -9.90
CA MET A 503 -14.62 -11.25 -11.06
C MET A 503 -15.31 -12.59 -11.28
N ILE A 504 -16.60 -12.55 -11.56
CA ILE A 504 -17.38 -13.68 -12.06
C ILE A 504 -17.93 -13.32 -13.43
N VAL A 505 -17.62 -14.15 -14.41
CA VAL A 505 -18.16 -14.07 -15.76
C VAL A 505 -19.30 -15.06 -15.91
N LYS A 506 -20.41 -14.61 -16.55
CA LYS A 506 -21.56 -15.44 -16.93
C LYS A 506 -22.09 -14.95 -18.27
N ASN A 507 -22.35 -15.86 -19.19
CA ASN A 507 -22.72 -15.52 -20.56
C ASN A 507 -21.72 -14.56 -21.23
N LYS A 508 -20.40 -14.79 -21.05
CA LYS A 508 -19.29 -14.01 -21.61
C LYS A 508 -19.19 -12.56 -21.12
N LYS A 509 -19.98 -12.16 -20.12
CA LYS A 509 -20.02 -10.82 -19.54
C LYS A 509 -19.72 -10.85 -18.05
N ILE A 510 -19.26 -9.73 -17.50
CA ILE A 510 -19.10 -9.56 -16.06
C ILE A 510 -20.47 -9.69 -15.40
N TYR A 511 -20.66 -10.73 -14.61
CA TYR A 511 -21.85 -10.96 -13.82
C TYR A 511 -21.75 -10.28 -12.46
N ARG A 512 -20.60 -10.47 -11.76
CA ARG A 512 -20.22 -9.77 -10.53
C ARG A 512 -18.78 -9.30 -10.62
N TYR A 513 -18.54 -8.17 -10.03
CA TYR A 513 -17.22 -7.62 -9.80
C TYR A 513 -17.16 -7.03 -8.40
N GLN A 514 -16.08 -7.32 -7.65
CA GLN A 514 -15.87 -6.78 -6.32
C GLN A 514 -14.43 -6.31 -6.20
N VAL A 515 -14.26 -5.18 -5.54
CA VAL A 515 -12.94 -4.61 -5.23
C VAL A 515 -12.81 -4.46 -3.72
N ILE A 516 -11.69 -4.89 -3.15
CA ILE A 516 -11.30 -4.54 -1.78
C ILE A 516 -9.95 -3.86 -1.86
N THR A 517 -9.92 -2.60 -1.49
CA THR A 517 -8.72 -1.76 -1.56
C THR A 517 -7.97 -1.74 -0.23
N PRO A 518 -6.68 -1.40 -0.22
CA PRO A 518 -5.91 -1.28 1.02
C PRO A 518 -6.55 -0.34 2.04
N THR A 519 -7.09 0.78 1.57
CA THR A 519 -7.71 1.76 2.46
C THR A 519 -9.06 1.29 2.97
N ALA A 520 -9.78 0.41 2.24
CA ALA A 520 -10.98 -0.23 2.77
C ALA A 520 -10.64 -1.12 3.98
N TRP A 521 -9.51 -1.83 3.96
CA TRP A 521 -9.00 -2.53 5.15
C TRP A 521 -8.75 -1.55 6.30
N ASN A 522 -7.99 -0.50 6.05
CA ASN A 522 -7.42 0.35 7.09
C ASN A 522 -8.43 1.34 7.71
N ILE A 523 -9.29 2.00 6.89
CA ILE A 523 -10.30 2.95 7.35
C ILE A 523 -11.66 2.30 7.62
N SER A 524 -11.71 0.98 7.59
CA SER A 524 -12.95 0.24 7.80
C SER A 524 -13.67 0.69 9.08
N PRO A 525 -15.01 0.81 9.03
CA PRO A 525 -15.79 1.01 10.24
C PRO A 525 -15.74 -0.23 11.14
N ARG A 526 -16.38 -0.15 12.29
CA ARG A 526 -16.55 -1.29 13.19
C ARG A 526 -17.22 -2.46 12.47
N ASP A 527 -16.88 -3.67 12.88
CA ASP A 527 -17.54 -4.89 12.39
C ASP A 527 -18.79 -5.22 13.23
N LYS A 528 -19.47 -6.30 12.85
CA LYS A 528 -20.68 -6.78 13.54
C LYS A 528 -20.50 -7.09 15.04
N MET A 529 -19.26 -7.26 15.49
CA MET A 529 -18.93 -7.49 16.91
C MET A 529 -18.53 -6.21 17.63
N GLY A 530 -18.53 -5.06 16.92
CA GLY A 530 -18.13 -3.77 17.46
C GLY A 530 -16.62 -3.54 17.49
N ASN A 531 -15.80 -4.42 16.90
CA ASN A 531 -14.36 -4.23 16.82
C ASN A 531 -14.02 -3.06 15.91
N PRO A 532 -13.22 -2.08 16.33
CA PRO A 532 -12.81 -0.95 15.50
C PRO A 532 -11.96 -1.42 14.32
N GLY A 533 -12.00 -0.67 13.21
CA GLY A 533 -11.07 -0.88 12.10
C GLY A 533 -9.63 -0.52 12.49
N PRO A 534 -8.61 -0.91 11.69
CA PRO A 534 -7.20 -0.69 12.03
C PRO A 534 -6.85 0.75 12.35
N MET A 535 -7.37 1.72 11.60
CA MET A 535 -7.09 3.14 11.82
C MET A 535 -7.81 3.67 13.07
N GLU A 536 -9.05 3.27 13.31
CA GLU A 536 -9.77 3.61 14.55
C GLU A 536 -9.03 3.07 15.78
N GLU A 537 -8.62 1.79 15.74
CA GLU A 537 -7.85 1.15 16.81
C GLU A 537 -6.52 1.88 17.07
N ALA A 538 -5.80 2.27 16.02
CA ALA A 538 -4.54 3.00 16.14
C ALA A 538 -4.70 4.44 16.68
N ILE A 539 -5.83 5.09 16.40
CA ILE A 539 -6.10 6.45 16.89
C ILE A 539 -6.52 6.42 18.37
N ILE A 540 -7.29 5.42 18.79
CA ILE A 540 -7.67 5.25 20.19
C ILE A 540 -6.41 5.05 21.04
N GLY A 541 -6.28 5.83 22.12
CA GLY A 541 -5.10 5.80 22.99
C GLY A 541 -3.96 6.71 22.55
N THR A 542 -4.02 7.31 21.37
CA THR A 542 -3.00 8.27 20.90
C THR A 542 -2.87 9.45 21.87
N PRO A 543 -1.65 9.77 22.34
CA PRO A 543 -1.41 10.91 23.23
C PRO A 543 -1.54 12.23 22.47
N ILE A 544 -1.98 13.27 23.15
CA ILE A 544 -2.00 14.63 22.63
C ILE A 544 -0.71 15.34 23.05
N THR A 545 0.14 15.63 22.08
CA THR A 545 1.43 16.30 22.29
C THR A 545 1.43 17.77 21.87
N GLU A 546 0.30 18.26 21.34
CA GLU A 546 0.13 19.68 20.99
C GLU A 546 0.40 20.57 22.20
N GLU A 547 1.26 21.57 22.03
CA GLU A 547 1.67 22.52 23.10
C GLU A 547 0.75 23.72 23.22
N SER A 548 -0.35 23.76 22.48
CA SER A 548 -1.41 24.77 22.62
C SER A 548 -2.37 24.46 23.76
N ASP A 549 -3.12 25.48 24.22
CA ASP A 549 -4.23 25.25 25.13
C ASP A 549 -5.24 24.27 24.53
N SER A 550 -5.91 23.47 25.36
CA SER A 550 -6.85 22.45 24.90
C SER A 550 -7.91 22.99 23.94
N ASN A 551 -8.40 24.21 24.15
CA ASN A 551 -9.36 24.86 23.27
C ASN A 551 -8.86 25.11 21.84
N ASN A 552 -7.53 25.08 21.62
CA ASN A 552 -6.87 25.32 20.34
C ASN A 552 -6.30 24.04 19.69
N TRP A 553 -6.56 22.87 20.26
CA TRP A 553 -6.12 21.62 19.65
C TRP A 553 -6.76 21.42 18.27
N VAL A 554 -5.91 21.12 17.29
CA VAL A 554 -6.32 20.85 15.90
C VAL A 554 -6.25 19.38 15.56
N GLY A 555 -5.82 18.53 16.50
CA GLY A 555 -5.71 17.09 16.32
C GLY A 555 -4.49 16.68 15.49
N ILE A 556 -3.35 17.39 15.60
CA ILE A 556 -2.15 17.08 14.80
C ILE A 556 -1.65 15.65 15.04
N ASP A 557 -1.74 15.14 16.26
CA ASP A 557 -1.31 13.79 16.61
C ASP A 557 -2.22 12.73 15.95
N VAL A 558 -3.53 12.99 15.90
CA VAL A 558 -4.50 12.17 15.16
C VAL A 558 -4.21 12.21 13.65
N LEU A 559 -3.94 13.40 13.11
CA LEU A 559 -3.60 13.57 11.69
C LEU A 559 -2.30 12.85 11.30
N ARG A 560 -1.31 12.80 12.19
CA ARG A 560 -0.07 12.03 11.99
C ARG A 560 -0.36 10.53 11.92
N VAL A 561 -1.26 10.02 12.78
CA VAL A 561 -1.71 8.61 12.68
C VAL A 561 -2.42 8.37 11.35
N VAL A 562 -3.43 9.17 11.00
CA VAL A 562 -4.18 9.03 9.75
C VAL A 562 -3.24 9.01 8.54
N ARG A 563 -2.32 9.99 8.45
CA ARG A 563 -1.39 10.10 7.31
C ARG A 563 -0.36 8.98 7.28
N SER A 564 -0.01 8.35 8.42
CA SER A 564 0.87 7.18 8.41
C SER A 564 0.29 6.00 7.64
N TYR A 565 -1.05 5.89 7.58
CA TYR A 565 -1.77 4.90 6.76
C TYR A 565 -1.85 5.28 5.28
N ASP A 566 -1.61 6.56 4.93
CA ASP A 566 -1.74 7.05 3.55
C ASP A 566 -3.12 6.74 2.95
N PRO A 567 -4.23 7.22 3.52
CA PRO A 567 -5.54 6.81 3.05
C PRO A 567 -5.86 7.34 1.65
N CYS A 568 -6.44 6.47 0.83
CA CYS A 568 -6.94 6.77 -0.50
C CYS A 568 -8.46 6.54 -0.54
N LEU A 569 -9.23 7.61 -0.39
CA LEU A 569 -10.68 7.49 -0.28
C LEU A 569 -11.35 7.23 -1.62
N GLY A 570 -10.78 7.74 -2.72
CA GLY A 570 -11.21 7.33 -4.04
C GLY A 570 -11.16 5.83 -4.24
N CYS A 571 -10.13 5.16 -3.70
CA CYS A 571 -10.06 3.70 -3.70
C CYS A 571 -11.11 3.05 -2.78
N THR A 572 -11.41 3.65 -1.64
CA THR A 572 -12.29 3.05 -0.62
C THR A 572 -13.75 3.06 -1.02
N VAL A 573 -14.17 4.09 -1.78
CA VAL A 573 -15.58 4.36 -2.14
C VAL A 573 -15.88 4.09 -3.62
N HIS A 574 -15.19 3.11 -4.16
CA HIS A 574 -15.29 2.68 -5.56
C HIS A 574 -16.69 2.24 -5.99
#